data_7104f774dff416d6d0285dc60e7d2acc
#
_entry.id   7104f774dff416d6d0285dc60e7d2acc
#
_cell.length_a   1.000
_cell.length_b   1.000
_cell.length_c   1.000
_cell.angle_alpha   90.00
_cell.angle_beta   90.00
_cell.angle_gamma   90.00
#
_symmetry.space_group_name_H-M   'P 1'
#
loop_
_entity.id
_entity.type
_entity.pdbx_description
1 polymer ?
#
loop_
_entity_poly.entity_id
_entity_poly.type
_entity_poly.pdbx_seq_one_letter_code
_entity_poly.pdbx_strand_id
1 'polypeptide(L)'
;GYDDHTIPPMNPYQDASYHISGHYAFMGAMLALMERTKTNTGQHIDLSIHEACHNTTEAAMPAYYYNNRKVGRLTGRHAAPAKTIPVVFKTKDKKWCFIRIPANTNTWNKLIEWLKENEMEKDLGEPEYQDLSFRQENAQHITDILEEFCANNDANYLFHKAQEIDMV
;
A
#
# COMPACT_ATOMS: atom_id res chain seq x y z
N GLY A 1 10.12 -7.61 -15.24
CA GLY A 1 9.03 -6.70 -14.94
C GLY A 1 8.27 -7.05 -13.68
N TYR A 2 7.20 -6.38 -13.49
CA TYR A 2 6.34 -6.59 -12.33
C TYR A 2 5.39 -7.78 -12.59
N ASP A 3 4.25 -7.51 -13.21
CA ASP A 3 3.27 -8.58 -13.53
C ASP A 3 3.68 -9.38 -14.76
N ASP A 4 4.51 -8.80 -15.64
CA ASP A 4 5.12 -9.48 -16.79
C ASP A 4 6.63 -9.69 -16.57
N HIS A 5 7.02 -10.92 -16.33
CA HIS A 5 8.41 -11.32 -16.07
C HIS A 5 9.30 -11.29 -17.31
N THR A 6 8.74 -11.15 -18.52
CA THR A 6 9.51 -10.98 -19.77
C THR A 6 10.08 -9.57 -19.91
N ILE A 7 9.50 -8.60 -19.22
CA ILE A 7 9.95 -7.22 -19.18
C ILE A 7 11.00 -7.05 -18.07
N PRO A 8 12.16 -6.41 -18.34
CA PRO A 8 13.17 -6.18 -17.31
C PRO A 8 12.62 -5.31 -16.16
N PRO A 9 13.20 -5.43 -14.95
CA PRO A 9 12.83 -4.58 -13.83
C PRO A 9 12.98 -3.11 -14.18
N MET A 10 12.00 -2.30 -13.79
CA MET A 10 12.13 -0.84 -13.88
C MET A 10 13.12 -0.34 -12.84
N ASN A 11 14.00 0.56 -13.25
CA ASN A 11 14.84 1.32 -12.34
C ASN A 11 14.03 2.57 -11.89
N PRO A 12 14.04 2.91 -10.59
CA PRO A 12 13.46 4.17 -10.13
C PRO A 12 14.06 5.36 -10.87
N TYR A 13 13.23 6.37 -11.14
CA TYR A 13 13.66 7.58 -11.84
C TYR A 13 14.69 8.36 -11.01
N GLN A 14 15.71 8.88 -11.69
CA GLN A 14 16.85 9.59 -11.09
C GLN A 14 17.57 8.79 -10.00
N ASP A 15 18.34 9.47 -9.16
CA ASP A 15 19.22 8.90 -8.16
C ASP A 15 18.50 8.50 -6.86
N ALA A 16 17.40 7.72 -6.95
CA ALA A 16 16.57 7.35 -5.81
C ALA A 16 17.35 6.73 -4.65
N SER A 17 18.37 5.92 -4.95
CA SER A 17 19.25 5.32 -3.95
C SER A 17 20.06 6.37 -3.16
N TYR A 18 20.53 7.43 -3.81
CA TYR A 18 21.23 8.53 -3.14
C TYR A 18 20.26 9.37 -2.32
N HIS A 19 19.04 9.61 -2.80
CA HIS A 19 18.04 10.31 -2.00
C HIS A 19 17.68 9.54 -0.74
N ILE A 20 17.42 8.23 -0.84
CA ILE A 20 17.15 7.38 0.32
C ILE A 20 18.29 7.39 1.30
N SER A 21 19.52 7.13 0.85
CA SER A 21 20.70 7.12 1.71
C SER A 21 21.01 8.51 2.29
N GLY A 22 20.74 9.59 1.55
CA GLY A 22 20.85 10.96 2.03
C GLY A 22 19.94 11.24 3.23
N HIS A 23 18.72 10.73 3.25
CA HIS A 23 17.82 10.83 4.41
C HIS A 23 18.39 10.09 5.63
N TYR A 24 18.92 8.88 5.45
CA TYR A 24 19.57 8.15 6.55
C TYR A 24 20.83 8.83 7.04
N ALA A 25 21.64 9.40 6.13
CA ALA A 25 22.82 10.20 6.51
C ALA A 25 22.43 11.43 7.32
N PHE A 26 21.37 12.14 6.93
CA PHE A 26 20.83 13.26 7.69
C PHE A 26 20.38 12.84 9.09
N MET A 27 19.59 11.77 9.21
CA MET A 27 19.17 11.25 10.52
C MET A 27 20.38 10.87 11.40
N GLY A 28 21.37 10.18 10.84
CA GLY A 28 22.58 9.82 11.54
C GLY A 28 23.34 11.05 12.03
N ALA A 29 23.51 12.08 11.19
CA ALA A 29 24.15 13.33 11.56
C ALA A 29 23.41 14.05 12.69
N MET A 30 22.09 14.11 12.65
CA MET A 30 21.28 14.72 13.71
C MET A 30 21.42 13.96 15.04
N LEU A 31 21.40 12.63 15.01
CA LEU A 31 21.63 11.81 16.21
C LEU A 31 23.02 12.02 16.80
N ALA A 32 24.07 12.08 15.96
CA ALA A 32 25.41 12.34 16.41
C ALA A 32 25.57 13.75 17.00
N LEU A 33 24.89 14.76 16.45
CA LEU A 33 24.86 16.11 17.02
C LEU A 33 24.15 16.14 18.37
N MET A 34 23.03 15.44 18.51
CA MET A 34 22.34 15.33 19.80
C MET A 34 23.20 14.65 20.86
N GLU A 35 23.93 13.59 20.52
CA GLU A 35 24.83 12.92 21.44
C GLU A 35 26.03 13.81 21.79
N ARG A 36 26.57 14.54 20.83
CA ARG A 36 27.63 15.49 21.06
C ARG A 36 27.27 16.55 22.10
N THR A 37 26.02 17.00 22.17
CA THR A 37 25.56 17.97 23.18
C THR A 37 25.68 17.44 24.61
N LYS A 38 25.62 16.11 24.78
CA LYS A 38 25.73 15.44 26.08
C LYS A 38 27.18 15.07 26.42
N THR A 39 27.89 14.52 25.44
CA THR A 39 29.23 13.93 25.64
C THR A 39 30.38 14.87 25.32
N ASN A 40 30.11 15.95 24.60
CA ASN A 40 31.10 16.86 24.00
C ASN A 40 32.11 16.15 23.09
N THR A 41 31.74 15.00 22.54
CA THR A 41 32.58 14.16 21.67
C THR A 41 31.96 14.04 20.28
N GLY A 42 32.76 14.22 19.23
CA GLY A 42 32.33 13.99 17.85
C GLY A 42 32.35 12.50 17.50
N GLN A 43 31.63 12.15 16.45
CA GLN A 43 31.54 10.78 15.94
C GLN A 43 31.83 10.75 14.44
N HIS A 44 32.37 9.63 13.97
CA HIS A 44 32.39 9.27 12.56
C HIS A 44 31.15 8.43 12.25
N ILE A 45 30.41 8.77 11.16
CA ILE A 45 29.24 8.05 10.71
C ILE A 45 29.58 7.41 9.38
N ASP A 46 29.54 6.09 9.33
CA ASP A 46 29.65 5.33 8.10
C ASP A 46 28.23 4.84 7.69
N LEU A 47 27.86 5.10 6.45
CA LEU A 47 26.55 4.75 5.90
C LEU A 47 26.67 3.97 4.60
N SER A 48 26.14 2.77 4.60
CA SER A 48 26.00 1.96 3.40
C SER A 48 24.74 2.36 2.62
N ILE A 49 24.91 2.82 1.38
CA ILE A 49 23.81 3.11 0.45
C ILE A 49 22.97 1.85 0.22
N HIS A 50 23.61 0.70 0.09
CA HIS A 50 22.93 -0.58 -0.12
C HIS A 50 22.01 -0.94 1.05
N GLU A 51 22.48 -0.83 2.28
CA GLU A 51 21.69 -1.11 3.48
C GLU A 51 20.56 -0.12 3.67
N ALA A 52 20.78 1.18 3.42
CA ALA A 52 19.74 2.18 3.44
C ALA A 52 18.60 1.87 2.44
N CYS A 53 18.97 1.49 1.20
CA CYS A 53 18.00 1.09 0.19
C CYS A 53 17.29 -0.22 0.55
N HIS A 54 17.96 -1.13 1.25
CA HIS A 54 17.35 -2.40 1.68
C HIS A 54 16.15 -2.19 2.61
N ASN A 55 16.17 -1.16 3.44
CA ASN A 55 15.03 -0.81 4.30
C ASN A 55 13.75 -0.47 3.52
N THR A 56 13.85 -0.10 2.24
CA THR A 56 12.69 0.16 1.38
C THR A 56 12.02 -1.11 0.84
N THR A 57 12.61 -2.29 1.08
CA THR A 57 12.02 -3.57 0.66
C THR A 57 10.94 -4.08 1.61
N GLU A 58 10.63 -3.31 2.66
CA GLU A 58 9.55 -3.56 3.63
C GLU A 58 9.53 -5.00 4.17
N ALA A 59 8.45 -5.72 3.88
CA ALA A 59 8.20 -7.05 4.41
C ALA A 59 8.95 -8.20 3.69
N ALA A 60 9.81 -7.93 2.71
CA ALA A 60 10.47 -8.98 1.93
C ALA A 60 11.35 -9.89 2.79
N MET A 61 12.16 -9.30 3.67
CA MET A 61 13.01 -10.07 4.60
C MET A 61 12.19 -10.84 5.65
N PRO A 62 11.25 -10.24 6.38
CA PRO A 62 10.36 -10.98 7.28
C PRO A 62 9.59 -12.09 6.58
N ALA A 63 9.05 -11.85 5.38
CA ALA A 63 8.33 -12.87 4.63
C ALA A 63 9.22 -14.08 4.31
N TYR A 64 10.47 -13.84 3.94
CA TYR A 64 11.41 -14.93 3.65
C TYR A 64 11.83 -15.69 4.91
N TYR A 65 12.27 -14.98 5.96
CA TYR A 65 12.83 -15.62 7.15
C TYR A 65 11.78 -16.29 8.04
N TYR A 66 10.62 -15.68 8.21
CA TYR A 66 9.60 -16.22 9.12
C TYR A 66 8.57 -17.11 8.42
N ASN A 67 8.27 -16.85 7.16
CA ASN A 67 7.21 -17.55 6.45
C ASN A 67 7.73 -18.39 5.26
N ASN A 68 9.04 -18.38 5.00
CA ASN A 68 9.67 -19.03 3.83
C ASN A 68 8.97 -18.67 2.51
N ARG A 69 8.53 -17.42 2.37
CA ARG A 69 7.81 -16.92 1.20
C ARG A 69 8.63 -15.86 0.47
N LYS A 70 8.69 -15.96 -0.85
CA LYS A 70 9.31 -14.94 -1.71
C LYS A 70 8.26 -13.89 -2.05
N VAL A 71 8.63 -12.62 -1.84
CA VAL A 71 7.79 -11.48 -2.21
C VAL A 71 8.04 -11.13 -3.68
N GLY A 72 6.97 -11.09 -4.47
CA GLY A 72 6.98 -10.65 -5.86
C GLY A 72 6.67 -9.16 -5.99
N ARG A 73 7.19 -8.54 -7.04
CA ARG A 73 6.83 -7.17 -7.41
C ARG A 73 5.53 -7.18 -8.21
N LEU A 74 4.65 -6.24 -7.91
CA LEU A 74 3.34 -6.08 -8.54
C LEU A 74 3.15 -4.63 -8.99
N THR A 75 2.56 -4.42 -10.16
CA THR A 75 2.34 -3.08 -10.70
C THR A 75 1.30 -2.31 -9.88
N GLY A 76 1.68 -1.10 -9.42
CA GLY A 76 0.76 -0.20 -8.69
C GLY A 76 0.26 -0.72 -7.35
N ARG A 77 0.96 -1.67 -6.73
CA ARG A 77 0.59 -2.34 -5.47
C ARG A 77 1.80 -2.63 -4.62
N HIS A 78 1.57 -2.90 -3.34
CA HIS A 78 2.60 -3.46 -2.49
C HIS A 78 3.09 -4.82 -3.00
N ALA A 79 4.39 -5.03 -2.91
CA ALA A 79 4.98 -6.32 -3.12
C ALA A 79 4.44 -7.33 -2.09
N ALA A 80 4.04 -8.51 -2.54
CA ALA A 80 3.43 -9.52 -1.67
C ALA A 80 3.84 -10.94 -2.08
N PRO A 81 3.76 -11.92 -1.14
CA PRO A 81 4.02 -13.33 -1.44
C PRO A 81 2.95 -13.97 -2.36
N ALA A 82 1.77 -13.38 -2.43
CA ALA A 82 0.67 -13.81 -3.29
C ALA A 82 0.22 -12.67 -4.20
N LYS A 83 -0.43 -13.01 -5.30
CA LYS A 83 -1.02 -12.02 -6.21
C LYS A 83 -2.06 -11.20 -5.44
N THR A 84 -1.90 -9.88 -5.43
CA THR A 84 -2.86 -8.94 -4.88
C THR A 84 -3.71 -8.32 -5.99
N ILE A 85 -4.83 -7.75 -5.62
CA ILE A 85 -5.72 -7.04 -6.53
C ILE A 85 -5.37 -5.55 -6.62
N PRO A 86 -5.79 -4.85 -7.68
CA PRO A 86 -5.68 -3.40 -7.77
C PRO A 86 -6.35 -2.70 -6.57
N VAL A 87 -5.76 -1.61 -6.13
CA VAL A 87 -6.27 -0.77 -5.04
C VAL A 87 -6.39 0.69 -5.44
N VAL A 88 -6.04 1.01 -6.68
CA VAL A 88 -6.09 2.37 -7.25
C VAL A 88 -7.08 2.37 -8.40
N PHE A 89 -8.13 3.18 -8.28
CA PHE A 89 -9.24 3.23 -9.21
C PHE A 89 -9.41 4.62 -9.79
N LYS A 90 -9.83 4.68 -11.05
CA LYS A 90 -10.12 5.94 -11.73
C LYS A 90 -11.51 6.42 -11.35
N THR A 91 -11.62 7.70 -10.99
CA THR A 91 -12.88 8.33 -10.59
C THR A 91 -13.59 8.98 -11.77
N LYS A 92 -14.88 9.34 -11.60
CA LYS A 92 -15.71 10.01 -12.58
C LYS A 92 -15.07 11.30 -13.11
N ASP A 93 -14.45 12.08 -12.25
CA ASP A 93 -13.74 13.33 -12.58
C ASP A 93 -12.30 13.09 -13.09
N LYS A 94 -11.99 11.85 -13.53
CA LYS A 94 -10.71 11.42 -14.13
C LYS A 94 -9.50 11.54 -13.19
N LYS A 95 -9.71 11.65 -11.91
CA LYS A 95 -8.69 11.54 -10.88
C LYS A 95 -8.51 10.08 -10.46
N TRP A 96 -7.77 9.86 -9.39
CA TRP A 96 -7.50 8.54 -8.85
C TRP A 96 -7.81 8.52 -7.36
N CYS A 97 -8.44 7.44 -6.91
CA CYS A 97 -8.62 7.16 -5.49
C CYS A 97 -7.99 5.82 -5.13
N PHE A 98 -7.60 5.71 -3.87
CA PHE A 98 -7.08 4.46 -3.29
C PHE A 98 -8.18 3.86 -2.40
N ILE A 99 -8.62 2.65 -2.73
CA ILE A 99 -9.55 1.87 -1.90
C ILE A 99 -8.97 0.47 -1.72
N ARG A 100 -8.79 0.06 -0.49
CA ARG A 100 -8.36 -1.28 -0.14
C ARG A 100 -9.56 -2.11 0.33
N ILE A 101 -9.66 -3.37 -0.10
CA ILE A 101 -10.66 -4.30 0.46
C ILE A 101 -10.34 -4.49 1.95
N PRO A 102 -11.28 -4.14 2.84
CA PRO A 102 -11.05 -4.25 4.28
C PRO A 102 -10.87 -5.72 4.71
N ALA A 103 -9.86 -5.97 5.55
CA ALA A 103 -9.69 -7.28 6.17
C ALA A 103 -10.66 -7.47 7.36
N ASN A 104 -10.90 -6.39 8.09
CA ASN A 104 -11.74 -6.43 9.29
C ASN A 104 -13.22 -6.27 8.92
N THR A 105 -14.07 -7.03 9.60
CA THR A 105 -15.50 -7.12 9.33
C THR A 105 -16.24 -5.80 9.57
N ASN A 106 -15.85 -5.02 10.58
CA ASN A 106 -16.51 -3.73 10.86
C ASN A 106 -16.32 -2.74 9.70
N THR A 107 -15.08 -2.61 9.21
CA THR A 107 -14.79 -1.74 8.06
C THR A 107 -15.41 -2.29 6.77
N TRP A 108 -15.49 -3.62 6.63
CA TRP A 108 -16.22 -4.25 5.54
C TRP A 108 -17.70 -3.85 5.53
N ASN A 109 -18.37 -3.95 6.68
CA ASN A 109 -19.78 -3.57 6.80
C ASN A 109 -20.01 -2.09 6.47
N LYS A 110 -19.11 -1.19 6.91
CA LYS A 110 -19.17 0.23 6.55
C LYS A 110 -19.08 0.42 5.03
N LEU A 111 -18.20 -0.31 4.36
CA LEU A 111 -18.09 -0.28 2.90
C LEU A 111 -19.39 -0.75 2.23
N ILE A 112 -19.98 -1.84 2.71
CA ILE A 112 -21.23 -2.38 2.16
C ILE A 112 -22.38 -1.38 2.36
N GLU A 113 -22.50 -0.77 3.52
CA GLU A 113 -23.50 0.27 3.77
C GLU A 113 -23.31 1.46 2.82
N TRP A 114 -22.08 1.88 2.60
CA TRP A 114 -21.78 2.96 1.66
C TRP A 114 -22.11 2.59 0.20
N LEU A 115 -21.81 1.37 -0.21
CA LEU A 115 -22.21 0.87 -1.54
C LEU A 115 -23.74 0.81 -1.68
N LYS A 116 -24.48 0.42 -0.62
CA LYS A 116 -25.95 0.43 -0.57
C LYS A 116 -26.54 1.83 -0.75
N GLU A 117 -25.96 2.83 -0.07
CA GLU A 117 -26.36 4.23 -0.23
C GLU A 117 -26.27 4.70 -1.70
N ASN A 118 -25.41 4.05 -2.50
CA ASN A 118 -25.22 4.32 -3.92
C ASN A 118 -25.86 3.29 -4.85
N GLU A 119 -26.65 2.34 -4.33
CA GLU A 119 -27.29 1.25 -5.08
C GLU A 119 -26.29 0.35 -5.86
N MET A 120 -25.09 0.16 -5.27
CA MET A 120 -23.97 -0.53 -5.93
C MET A 120 -23.39 -1.70 -5.13
N GLU A 121 -24.05 -2.14 -4.05
CA GLU A 121 -23.58 -3.26 -3.22
C GLU A 121 -23.65 -4.62 -3.93
N LYS A 122 -24.56 -4.77 -4.90
CA LYS A 122 -24.82 -6.02 -5.62
C LYS A 122 -24.98 -7.20 -4.61
N ASP A 123 -24.18 -8.24 -4.76
CA ASP A 123 -24.17 -9.44 -3.91
C ASP A 123 -23.20 -9.32 -2.70
N LEU A 124 -22.40 -8.25 -2.59
CA LEU A 124 -21.41 -8.10 -1.55
C LEU A 124 -21.96 -8.01 -0.12
N GLY A 125 -23.27 -7.81 0.01
CA GLY A 125 -24.00 -7.85 1.28
C GLY A 125 -24.33 -9.25 1.79
N GLU A 126 -24.09 -10.30 1.01
CA GLU A 126 -24.38 -11.68 1.38
C GLU A 126 -23.49 -12.17 2.54
N PRO A 127 -24.01 -13.11 3.38
CA PRO A 127 -23.30 -13.56 4.59
C PRO A 127 -21.92 -14.15 4.33
N GLU A 128 -21.69 -14.77 3.17
CA GLU A 128 -20.44 -15.40 2.77
C GLU A 128 -19.29 -14.40 2.72
N TYR A 129 -19.57 -13.16 2.35
CA TYR A 129 -18.56 -12.08 2.33
C TYR A 129 -18.14 -11.58 3.72
N GLN A 130 -18.74 -12.08 4.81
CA GLN A 130 -18.21 -11.82 6.15
C GLN A 130 -16.91 -12.58 6.42
N ASP A 131 -16.67 -13.69 5.70
CA ASP A 131 -15.42 -14.44 5.76
C ASP A 131 -14.33 -13.78 4.92
N LEU A 132 -13.15 -13.57 5.52
CA LEU A 132 -12.01 -12.96 4.85
C LEU A 132 -11.47 -13.84 3.72
N SER A 133 -11.48 -15.16 3.89
CA SER A 133 -10.97 -16.11 2.89
C SER A 133 -11.87 -16.08 1.65
N PHE A 134 -13.18 -16.04 1.84
CA PHE A 134 -14.15 -15.91 0.77
C PHE A 134 -13.96 -14.60 -0.02
N ARG A 135 -13.73 -13.47 0.69
CA ARG A 135 -13.40 -12.19 0.04
C ARG A 135 -12.10 -12.25 -0.76
N GLN A 136 -11.08 -12.97 -0.28
CA GLN A 136 -9.82 -13.14 -0.99
C GLN A 136 -9.98 -13.99 -2.26
N GLU A 137 -10.79 -15.04 -2.20
CA GLU A 137 -11.10 -15.90 -3.36
C GLU A 137 -11.89 -15.14 -4.42
N ASN A 138 -12.81 -14.26 -4.00
CA ASN A 138 -13.65 -13.44 -4.86
C ASN A 138 -13.10 -12.01 -5.08
N ALA A 139 -11.82 -11.81 -4.81
CA ALA A 139 -11.20 -10.49 -4.83
C ALA A 139 -11.34 -9.75 -6.16
N GLN A 140 -11.34 -10.47 -7.31
CA GLN A 140 -11.52 -9.85 -8.61
C GLN A 140 -12.95 -9.31 -8.78
N HIS A 141 -13.97 -10.06 -8.40
CA HIS A 141 -15.37 -9.64 -8.44
C HIS A 141 -15.60 -8.38 -7.58
N ILE A 142 -15.06 -8.37 -6.35
CA ILE A 142 -15.10 -7.18 -5.48
C ILE A 142 -14.41 -5.99 -6.15
N THR A 143 -13.27 -6.22 -6.79
CA THR A 143 -12.52 -5.18 -7.49
C THR A 143 -13.32 -4.55 -8.62
N ASP A 144 -14.01 -5.37 -9.43
CA ASP A 144 -14.81 -4.92 -10.55
C ASP A 144 -15.98 -4.03 -10.07
N ILE A 145 -16.61 -4.37 -8.95
CA ILE A 145 -17.67 -3.55 -8.32
C ILE A 145 -17.08 -2.22 -7.79
N LEU A 146 -15.92 -2.25 -7.14
CA LEU A 146 -15.26 -1.04 -6.65
C LEU A 146 -14.80 -0.14 -7.80
N GLU A 147 -14.34 -0.70 -8.91
CA GLU A 147 -13.97 0.05 -10.10
C GLU A 147 -15.19 0.79 -10.68
N GLU A 148 -16.33 0.09 -10.81
CA GLU A 148 -17.60 0.69 -11.25
C GLU A 148 -18.06 1.78 -10.27
N PHE A 149 -17.99 1.54 -8.97
CA PHE A 149 -18.33 2.51 -7.93
C PHE A 149 -17.48 3.78 -8.02
N CYS A 150 -16.17 3.64 -8.17
CA CYS A 150 -15.27 4.77 -8.33
C CYS A 150 -15.51 5.54 -9.63
N ALA A 151 -15.78 4.84 -10.74
CA ALA A 151 -16.06 5.46 -12.03
C ALA A 151 -17.34 6.29 -12.04
N ASN A 152 -18.28 6.02 -11.15
CA ASN A 152 -19.54 6.75 -11.01
C ASN A 152 -19.48 7.92 -10.01
N ASN A 153 -18.40 8.04 -9.22
CA ASN A 153 -18.27 9.02 -8.15
C ASN A 153 -17.03 9.91 -8.32
N ASP A 154 -17.14 11.18 -7.90
CA ASP A 154 -16.02 12.13 -7.93
C ASP A 154 -15.04 11.86 -6.78
N ALA A 155 -13.75 12.03 -7.02
CA ALA A 155 -12.69 11.80 -6.03
C ALA A 155 -12.91 12.56 -4.72
N ASN A 156 -13.38 13.79 -4.79
CA ASN A 156 -13.64 14.61 -3.60
C ASN A 156 -14.78 14.05 -2.74
N TYR A 157 -15.86 13.57 -3.36
CA TYR A 157 -16.94 12.87 -2.66
C TYR A 157 -16.42 11.60 -1.96
N LEU A 158 -15.70 10.76 -2.71
CA LEU A 158 -15.15 9.51 -2.17
C LEU A 158 -14.22 9.77 -0.97
N PHE A 159 -13.35 10.78 -1.07
CA PHE A 159 -12.44 11.15 0.00
C PHE A 159 -13.18 11.59 1.27
N HIS A 160 -14.10 12.54 1.16
CA HIS A 160 -14.80 13.07 2.34
C HIS A 160 -15.74 12.05 2.96
N LYS A 161 -16.46 11.28 2.16
CA LYS A 161 -17.36 10.23 2.67
C LYS A 161 -16.58 9.12 3.38
N ALA A 162 -15.44 8.70 2.85
CA ALA A 162 -14.57 7.72 3.53
C ALA A 162 -14.08 8.21 4.90
N GLN A 163 -13.74 9.52 5.01
CA GLN A 163 -13.38 10.14 6.28
C GLN A 163 -14.57 10.13 7.27
N GLU A 164 -15.76 10.52 6.79
CA GLU A 164 -16.99 10.59 7.60
C GLU A 164 -17.33 9.24 8.23
N ILE A 165 -17.19 8.15 7.48
CA ILE A 165 -17.50 6.80 7.94
C ILE A 165 -16.30 6.07 8.57
N ASP A 166 -15.17 6.75 8.75
CA ASP A 166 -13.95 6.20 9.37
C ASP A 166 -13.43 4.95 8.63
N MET A 167 -13.29 5.07 7.31
CA MET A 167 -12.72 4.07 6.40
C MET A 167 -11.28 4.40 5.97
N VAL A 168 -10.53 5.10 6.76
CA VAL A 168 -9.15 5.53 6.45
C VAL A 168 -8.14 4.55 6.99
#